data_eef8b95fa88b9d04224ee2b51f84f019
#
_entry.id   eef8b95fa88b9d04224ee2b51f84f019
#
_cell.length_a   1.000
_cell.length_b   1.000
_cell.length_c   1.000
_cell.angle_alpha   90.00
_cell.angle_beta   90.00
_cell.angle_gamma   90.00
#
_symmetry.space_group_name_H-M   'P 1'
#
loop_
_entity.id
_entity.type
_entity.pdbx_description
1 polymer ?
#
loop_
_entity_poly.entity_id
_entity_poly.type
_entity_poly.pdbx_seq_one_letter_code
_entity_poly.pdbx_strand_id
1 'polypeptide(L)'
;HNTWYWGSASGQVDGVPFGWNIGYGFGDTSAASENMLFYGGKAHKLSQVTFHIPQRDGRDDFLAPWTFTSDDGRFEMAFTPVLDRAACTDFKLLKSDQHQVFGRFTGTATLDDGTVLRVEDFPGFAEKVENKW
;
A
#
# COMPACT_ATOMS: atom_id res chain seq x y z
N HIS A 1 9.19 -18.38 -6.52
CA HIS A 1 9.35 -16.93 -6.79
C HIS A 1 8.01 -16.21 -6.62
N ASN A 2 7.90 -15.37 -5.59
CA ASN A 2 6.69 -14.59 -5.30
C ASN A 2 7.03 -13.13 -5.09
N THR A 3 6.10 -12.27 -5.49
CA THR A 3 6.17 -10.84 -5.21
C THR A 3 4.89 -10.42 -4.50
N TRP A 4 5.02 -9.73 -3.38
CA TRP A 4 3.88 -9.26 -2.57
C TRP A 4 3.97 -7.76 -2.38
N TYR A 5 2.80 -7.13 -2.39
CA TYR A 5 2.64 -5.71 -2.09
C TYR A 5 1.67 -5.55 -0.94
N TRP A 6 2.00 -4.71 0.00
CA TRP A 6 1.14 -4.45 1.15
C TRP A 6 1.29 -3.01 1.61
N GLY A 7 0.20 -2.42 2.06
CA GLY A 7 0.21 -1.08 2.62
C GLY A 7 -0.85 -0.93 3.67
N SER A 8 -0.59 -0.10 4.65
CA SER A 8 -1.53 0.16 5.73
C SER A 8 -1.30 1.56 6.29
N ALA A 9 -2.38 2.17 6.73
CA ALA A 9 -2.32 3.43 7.43
C ALA A 9 -3.49 3.49 8.41
N SER A 10 -3.31 4.22 9.50
CA SER A 10 -4.39 4.46 10.45
C SER A 10 -4.21 5.81 11.13
N GLY A 11 -5.31 6.46 11.44
CA GLY A 11 -5.34 7.76 12.07
C GLY A 11 -6.77 8.21 12.26
N GLN A 12 -7.00 9.50 12.10
CA GLN A 12 -8.34 10.08 12.24
C GLN A 12 -8.60 11.09 11.12
N VAL A 13 -9.86 11.17 10.71
CA VAL A 13 -10.37 12.21 9.82
C VAL A 13 -11.58 12.82 10.51
N ASP A 14 -11.55 14.13 10.75
CA ASP A 14 -12.60 14.86 11.45
C ASP A 14 -12.95 14.22 12.82
N GLY A 15 -11.93 13.73 13.52
CA GLY A 15 -12.10 13.09 14.82
C GLY A 15 -12.61 11.66 14.78
N VAL A 16 -12.81 11.08 13.59
CA VAL A 16 -13.30 9.71 13.41
C VAL A 16 -12.13 8.81 13.02
N PRO A 17 -11.95 7.65 13.66
CA PRO A 17 -10.91 6.71 13.27
C PRO A 17 -11.04 6.29 11.80
N PHE A 18 -9.95 6.38 11.05
CA PHE A 18 -9.89 6.06 9.64
C PHE A 18 -8.57 5.37 9.31
N GLY A 19 -8.63 4.39 8.44
CA GLY A 19 -7.44 3.70 7.97
C GLY A 19 -7.75 2.75 6.84
N TRP A 20 -6.73 2.00 6.40
CA TRP A 20 -6.89 1.01 5.34
C TRP A 20 -5.84 -0.09 5.43
N ASN A 21 -6.21 -1.21 4.81
CA ASN A 21 -5.29 -2.29 4.46
C ASN A 21 -5.45 -2.54 2.96
N ILE A 22 -4.34 -2.52 2.25
CA ILE A 22 -4.33 -2.74 0.80
C ILE A 22 -3.17 -3.66 0.45
N GLY A 23 -3.35 -4.46 -0.60
CA GLY A 23 -2.28 -5.32 -1.05
C GLY A 23 -2.69 -6.26 -2.16
N TYR A 24 -1.69 -6.89 -2.75
CA TYR A 24 -1.86 -7.94 -3.74
C TYR A 24 -0.55 -8.70 -3.91
N GLY A 25 -0.63 -9.88 -4.55
CA GLY A 25 0.55 -10.68 -4.84
C GLY A 25 0.49 -11.27 -6.22
N PHE A 26 1.65 -11.65 -6.73
CA PHE A 26 1.78 -12.42 -7.97
C PHE A 26 2.15 -13.86 -7.62
N GLY A 27 1.58 -14.79 -8.36
CA GLY A 27 1.69 -16.21 -8.13
C GLY A 27 0.35 -16.75 -7.68
N ASP A 28 0.18 -17.05 -6.41
CA ASP A 28 -1.14 -17.40 -5.88
C ASP A 28 -1.84 -16.11 -5.45
N THR A 29 -2.76 -15.64 -6.29
CA THR A 29 -3.51 -14.40 -6.03
C THR A 29 -4.80 -14.61 -5.28
N SER A 30 -5.18 -15.86 -5.01
CA SER A 30 -6.46 -16.17 -4.37
C SER A 30 -6.57 -15.59 -2.95
N ALA A 31 -5.44 -15.38 -2.29
CA ALA A 31 -5.40 -14.88 -0.91
C ALA A 31 -5.13 -13.38 -0.80
N ALA A 32 -4.91 -12.68 -1.91
CA ALA A 32 -4.32 -11.35 -1.89
C ALA A 32 -5.31 -10.21 -2.12
N SER A 33 -6.60 -10.42 -1.96
CA SER A 33 -7.59 -9.51 -2.52
C SER A 33 -8.40 -8.73 -1.50
N GLU A 34 -7.97 -8.67 -0.24
CA GLU A 34 -8.77 -7.97 0.75
C GLU A 34 -8.30 -6.54 0.95
N ASN A 35 -8.70 -5.68 0.02
CA ASN A 35 -8.45 -4.25 0.12
C ASN A 35 -9.63 -3.59 0.82
N MET A 36 -9.37 -2.92 1.93
CA MET A 36 -10.44 -2.34 2.74
C MET A 36 -10.10 -0.98 3.28
N LEU A 37 -11.12 -0.13 3.34
CA LEU A 37 -11.12 1.10 4.13
C LEU A 37 -11.86 0.82 5.44
N PHE A 38 -11.41 1.44 6.54
CA PHE A 38 -12.07 1.36 7.84
C PHE A 38 -12.39 2.78 8.30
N TYR A 39 -13.64 3.07 8.52
CA TYR A 39 -14.08 4.40 8.96
C TYR A 39 -15.14 4.27 10.04
N GLY A 40 -14.85 4.81 11.24
CA GLY A 40 -15.78 4.77 12.36
C GLY A 40 -16.14 3.36 12.79
N GLY A 41 -15.22 2.39 12.67
CA GLY A 41 -15.46 1.00 13.03
C GLY A 41 -16.17 0.18 11.95
N LYS A 42 -16.41 0.76 10.77
CA LYS A 42 -17.07 0.07 9.65
C LYS A 42 -16.08 -0.18 8.51
N ALA A 43 -16.10 -1.39 7.98
CA ALA A 43 -15.24 -1.77 6.85
C ALA A 43 -15.95 -1.50 5.51
N HIS A 44 -15.20 -0.97 4.54
CA HIS A 44 -15.64 -0.71 3.18
C HIS A 44 -14.69 -1.39 2.22
N LYS A 45 -15.18 -2.38 1.48
CA LYS A 45 -14.34 -3.14 0.58
C LYS A 45 -13.99 -2.34 -0.68
N LEU A 46 -12.72 -2.34 -1.04
CA LEU A 46 -12.23 -1.75 -2.29
C LEU A 46 -12.02 -2.83 -3.34
N SER A 47 -12.09 -2.43 -4.60
CA SER A 47 -11.61 -3.24 -5.71
C SER A 47 -10.08 -3.29 -5.68
N GLN A 48 -9.47 -3.91 -6.67
CA GLN A 48 -8.03 -4.09 -6.72
C GLN A 48 -7.29 -2.77 -6.73
N VAL A 49 -6.27 -2.65 -5.86
CA VAL A 49 -5.42 -1.48 -5.76
C VAL A 49 -4.09 -1.78 -6.44
N THR A 50 -3.60 -0.83 -7.23
CA THR A 50 -2.29 -0.93 -7.87
C THR A 50 -1.32 0.04 -7.20
N PHE A 51 -0.14 -0.46 -6.85
CA PHE A 51 0.96 0.31 -6.31
C PHE A 51 1.86 0.73 -7.48
N HIS A 52 1.93 2.04 -7.75
CA HIS A 52 2.77 2.57 -8.81
C HIS A 52 4.09 3.04 -8.21
N ILE A 53 5.07 2.14 -8.18
CA ILE A 53 6.39 2.44 -7.64
C ILE A 53 7.24 3.00 -8.78
N PRO A 54 7.81 4.21 -8.62
CA PRO A 54 8.62 4.79 -9.70
C PRO A 54 9.88 3.98 -9.94
N GLN A 55 10.35 4.03 -11.17
CA GLN A 55 11.53 3.31 -11.61
C GLN A 55 12.68 4.28 -11.88
N ARG A 56 13.88 3.86 -11.54
CA ARG A 56 15.10 4.58 -11.86
C ARG A 56 16.16 3.57 -12.32
N ASP A 57 16.68 3.75 -13.53
CA ASP A 57 17.67 2.85 -14.11
C ASP A 57 17.22 1.39 -14.13
N GLY A 58 15.92 1.16 -14.40
CA GLY A 58 15.34 -0.18 -14.48
C GLY A 58 15.05 -0.84 -13.14
N ARG A 59 15.19 -0.11 -12.04
CA ARG A 59 14.94 -0.62 -10.68
C ARG A 59 13.89 0.23 -9.97
N ASP A 60 13.18 -0.38 -9.02
CA ASP A 60 12.25 0.35 -8.18
C ASP A 60 12.99 1.40 -7.35
N ASP A 61 12.51 2.63 -7.41
CA ASP A 61 13.01 3.72 -6.59
C ASP A 61 12.06 3.92 -5.40
N PHE A 62 12.34 3.22 -4.30
CA PHE A 62 11.45 3.17 -3.14
C PHE A 62 11.37 4.48 -2.38
N LEU A 63 12.31 5.38 -2.55
CA LEU A 63 12.32 6.68 -1.86
C LEU A 63 11.81 7.83 -2.74
N ALA A 64 11.46 7.58 -3.99
CA ALA A 64 10.74 8.52 -4.81
C ALA A 64 9.23 8.42 -4.52
N PRO A 65 8.43 9.46 -4.76
CA PRO A 65 7.00 9.41 -4.47
C PRO A 65 6.28 8.31 -5.25
N TRP A 66 5.45 7.53 -4.55
CA TRP A 66 4.61 6.49 -5.16
C TRP A 66 3.21 7.03 -5.37
N THR A 67 2.43 6.38 -6.23
CA THR A 67 1.00 6.60 -6.32
C THR A 67 0.25 5.27 -6.19
N PHE A 68 -0.98 5.37 -5.72
CA PHE A 68 -1.86 4.21 -5.52
C PHE A 68 -3.20 4.53 -6.16
N THR A 69 -3.71 3.59 -6.94
CA THR A 69 -5.03 3.73 -7.57
C THR A 69 -5.80 2.44 -7.42
N SER A 70 -7.13 2.53 -7.34
CA SER A 70 -7.98 1.34 -7.38
C SER A 70 -8.76 1.27 -8.68
N ASP A 71 -9.14 0.06 -9.09
CA ASP A 71 -9.90 -0.16 -10.33
C ASP A 71 -11.25 0.56 -10.33
N ASP A 72 -11.86 0.70 -9.15
CA ASP A 72 -13.15 1.38 -8.99
C ASP A 72 -13.02 2.89 -8.81
N GLY A 73 -11.81 3.43 -8.82
CA GLY A 73 -11.57 4.87 -8.64
C GLY A 73 -11.81 5.39 -7.22
N ARG A 74 -12.04 4.52 -6.27
CA ARG A 74 -12.38 4.90 -4.89
C ARG A 74 -11.17 5.10 -3.99
N PHE A 75 -9.98 4.78 -4.45
CA PHE A 75 -8.74 4.97 -3.70
C PHE A 75 -7.71 5.58 -4.62
N GLU A 76 -7.34 6.81 -4.35
CA GLU A 76 -6.34 7.55 -5.12
C GLU A 76 -5.45 8.30 -4.16
N MET A 77 -4.21 7.82 -3.99
CA MET A 77 -3.27 8.35 -3.03
C MET A 77 -1.91 8.61 -3.65
N ALA A 78 -1.30 9.70 -3.24
CA ALA A 78 0.13 9.93 -3.40
C ALA A 78 0.82 9.59 -2.08
N PHE A 79 2.00 8.99 -2.16
CA PHE A 79 2.75 8.56 -1.00
C PHE A 79 4.13 9.19 -1.06
N THR A 80 4.49 9.94 -0.01
CA THR A 80 5.80 10.55 0.13
C THR A 80 6.63 9.71 1.10
N PRO A 81 7.61 8.96 0.60
CA PRO A 81 8.46 8.14 1.46
C PRO A 81 9.31 8.98 2.40
N VAL A 82 9.49 8.48 3.60
CA VAL A 82 10.36 9.09 4.62
C VAL A 82 11.52 8.17 4.97
N LEU A 83 11.26 6.87 5.07
CA LEU A 83 12.27 5.89 5.49
C LEU A 83 12.00 4.56 4.79
N ASP A 84 13.03 4.00 4.15
CA ASP A 84 13.00 2.64 3.61
C ASP A 84 13.76 1.72 4.57
N ARG A 85 13.03 0.81 5.19
CA ARG A 85 13.61 -0.25 6.03
C ARG A 85 13.81 -1.49 5.17
N ALA A 86 14.86 -1.48 4.38
CA ALA A 86 15.19 -2.60 3.51
C ALA A 86 15.82 -3.75 4.31
N ALA A 87 15.43 -4.98 3.99
CA ALA A 87 16.04 -6.18 4.51
C ALA A 87 16.24 -7.17 3.37
N CYS A 88 17.40 -7.75 3.30
CA CYS A 88 17.72 -8.77 2.30
C CYS A 88 18.35 -9.97 3.00
N THR A 89 17.74 -11.14 2.83
CA THR A 89 18.22 -12.39 3.40
C THR A 89 18.54 -13.36 2.28
N ASP A 90 19.77 -13.89 2.27
CA ASP A 90 20.24 -14.82 1.28
C ASP A 90 20.77 -16.08 1.97
N PHE A 91 20.03 -17.18 1.86
CA PHE A 91 20.42 -18.49 2.41
C PHE A 91 20.46 -19.50 1.27
N LYS A 92 21.64 -19.90 0.83
CA LYS A 92 21.87 -20.98 -0.14
C LYS A 92 20.80 -21.12 -1.25
N LEU A 93 19.57 -21.49 -0.91
CA LEU A 93 18.47 -21.72 -1.84
C LEU A 93 17.30 -20.78 -1.65
N LEU A 94 17.37 -19.88 -0.66
CA LEU A 94 16.29 -18.98 -0.34
C LEU A 94 16.79 -17.55 -0.32
N LYS A 95 16.11 -16.69 -1.05
CA LYS A 95 16.43 -15.28 -1.08
C LYS A 95 15.16 -14.45 -0.90
N SER A 96 15.19 -13.55 0.07
CA SER A 96 14.08 -12.63 0.32
C SER A 96 14.60 -11.20 0.31
N ASP A 97 13.96 -10.36 -0.49
CA ASP A 97 14.26 -8.94 -0.60
C ASP A 97 13.01 -8.17 -0.21
N GLN A 98 13.09 -7.42 0.87
CA GLN A 98 11.95 -6.75 1.47
C GLN A 98 12.22 -5.27 1.66
N HIS A 99 11.33 -4.44 1.15
CA HIS A 99 11.36 -2.99 1.35
C HIS A 99 10.08 -2.56 2.04
N GLN A 100 10.17 -2.25 3.33
CA GLN A 100 9.08 -1.65 4.10
C GLN A 100 9.34 -0.15 4.20
N VAL A 101 8.53 0.63 3.53
CA VAL A 101 8.73 2.07 3.39
C VAL A 101 7.71 2.81 4.23
N PHE A 102 8.17 3.57 5.19
CA PHE A 102 7.34 4.45 6.00
C PHE A 102 7.26 5.82 5.34
N GLY A 103 6.08 6.40 5.37
CA GLY A 103 5.87 7.69 4.74
C GLY A 103 4.50 8.27 5.05
N ARG A 104 4.05 9.15 4.16
CA ARG A 104 2.80 9.90 4.34
C ARG A 104 1.96 9.83 3.08
N PHE A 105 0.67 9.57 3.28
CA PHE A 105 -0.29 9.49 2.19
C PHE A 105 -1.08 10.78 2.10
N THR A 106 -1.30 11.25 0.88
CA THR A 106 -2.16 12.40 0.58
C THR A 106 -3.05 12.04 -0.59
N GLY A 107 -4.35 12.20 -0.46
CA GLY A 107 -5.28 11.90 -1.53
C GLY A 107 -6.70 11.69 -1.03
N THR A 108 -7.44 10.86 -1.74
CA THR A 108 -8.86 10.64 -1.48
C THR A 108 -9.20 9.15 -1.41
N ALA A 109 -10.20 8.87 -0.57
CA ALA A 109 -10.82 7.54 -0.49
C ALA A 109 -12.33 7.72 -0.41
N THR A 110 -13.07 6.91 -1.15
CA THR A 110 -14.52 7.00 -1.23
C THR A 110 -15.16 5.81 -0.54
N LEU A 111 -16.02 6.07 0.43
CA LEU A 111 -16.74 5.04 1.17
C LEU A 111 -17.87 4.42 0.32
N ASP A 112 -18.46 3.34 0.80
CA ASP A 112 -19.53 2.62 0.09
C ASP A 112 -20.74 3.51 -0.22
N ASP A 113 -21.02 4.50 0.62
CA ASP A 113 -22.14 5.42 0.44
C ASP A 113 -21.82 6.62 -0.45
N GLY A 114 -20.61 6.65 -1.03
CA GLY A 114 -20.18 7.76 -1.89
C GLY A 114 -19.51 8.91 -1.15
N THR A 115 -19.39 8.85 0.16
CA THR A 115 -18.67 9.87 0.93
C THR A 115 -17.20 9.86 0.56
N VAL A 116 -16.65 11.01 0.15
CA VAL A 116 -15.24 11.17 -0.20
C VAL A 116 -14.50 11.72 1.01
N LEU A 117 -13.51 10.95 1.48
CA LEU A 117 -12.62 11.39 2.55
C LEU A 117 -11.29 11.84 1.94
N ARG A 118 -10.81 12.98 2.38
CA ARG A 118 -9.52 13.51 1.95
C ARG A 118 -8.55 13.42 3.12
N VAL A 119 -7.37 12.89 2.85
CA VAL A 119 -6.28 12.87 3.84
C VAL A 119 -5.09 13.65 3.30
N GLU A 120 -4.32 14.24 4.21
CA GLU A 120 -3.13 14.99 3.88
C GLU A 120 -2.05 14.61 4.91
N ASP A 121 -0.87 14.23 4.41
CA ASP A 121 0.26 13.81 5.25
C ASP A 121 -0.11 12.71 6.27
N PHE A 122 -0.96 11.78 5.85
CA PHE A 122 -1.48 10.72 6.70
C PHE A 122 -0.44 9.63 6.86
N PRO A 123 0.04 9.35 8.08
CA PRO A 123 1.17 8.43 8.27
C PRO A 123 0.78 6.98 8.00
N GLY A 124 1.69 6.25 7.40
CA GLY A 124 1.50 4.84 7.13
C GLY A 124 2.73 4.22 6.50
N PHE A 125 2.56 3.02 5.93
CA PHE A 125 3.64 2.35 5.25
C PHE A 125 3.16 1.63 3.99
N ALA A 126 4.11 1.35 3.11
CA ALA A 126 3.93 0.52 1.94
C ALA A 126 5.12 -0.42 1.82
N GLU A 127 4.88 -1.64 1.36
CA GLU A 127 5.88 -2.70 1.39
C GLU A 127 5.85 -3.48 0.09
N LYS A 128 7.04 -3.83 -0.40
CA LYS A 128 7.21 -4.78 -1.48
C LYS A 128 8.15 -5.89 -1.01
N VAL A 129 7.73 -7.13 -1.19
CA VAL A 129 8.52 -8.30 -0.81
C VAL A 129 8.70 -9.18 -2.04
N GLU A 130 9.94 -9.49 -2.37
CA GLU A 130 10.27 -10.45 -3.41
C GLU A 130 10.98 -11.65 -2.77
N ASN A 131 10.38 -12.82 -2.91
CA ASN A 131 10.97 -14.08 -2.45
C ASN A 131 11.46 -14.86 -3.66
N LYS A 132 12.73 -15.19 -3.66
CA LYS A 132 13.37 -15.97 -4.73
C LYS A 132 13.96 -17.24 -4.13
N TRP A 133 13.54 -18.37 -4.64
CA TRP A 133 14.07 -19.68 -4.23
C TRP A 133 14.10 -20.65 -5.40
#